data_5b6c41dd609aa7803f8f2f3f9a49284e
#
_entry.id   5b6c41dd609aa7803f8f2f3f9a49284e
#
_cell.length_a   1.000
_cell.length_b   1.000
_cell.length_c   1.000
_cell.angle_alpha   90.00
_cell.angle_beta   90.00
_cell.angle_gamma   90.00
#
_symmetry.space_group_name_H-M   'P 1'
#
loop_
_entity.id
_entity.type
_entity.pdbx_description
1 polymer ?
#
loop_
_entity_poly.entity_id
_entity_poly.type
_entity_poly.pdbx_seq_one_letter_code
_entity_poly.pdbx_strand_id
1 'polypeptide(L)'
;MKKQLKLETDRKSAKEGELIDIRWDCQACPDSLILSFDSGHKTDKIAVSDRGSTRIAVPNCKGKFRIRLIAGISGKKVTEEVAVRVLNIRTKKQNARSKAGRFRLWGEKLHAGWCVFRAQCKYWWLSQKKWQKILWIALLILWLGLLVFSFVK
;
A
#
# COMPACT_ATOMS: atom_id res chain seq x y z
N MET A 1 -20.19 -34.74 -7.71
CA MET A 1 -18.92 -35.36 -7.25
C MET A 1 -18.60 -34.86 -5.87
N LYS A 2 -18.46 -35.73 -4.85
CA LYS A 2 -18.05 -35.30 -3.51
C LYS A 2 -16.60 -34.84 -3.54
N LYS A 3 -16.30 -33.67 -2.96
CA LYS A 3 -14.96 -33.11 -2.88
C LYS A 3 -14.12 -34.02 -1.99
N GLN A 4 -13.15 -34.71 -2.56
CA GLN A 4 -12.30 -35.69 -1.86
C GLN A 4 -11.31 -35.07 -0.89
N LEU A 5 -11.01 -33.78 -1.08
CA LEU A 5 -10.05 -33.00 -0.30
C LEU A 5 -10.74 -31.73 0.22
N LYS A 6 -10.62 -31.44 1.50
CA LYS A 6 -11.19 -30.25 2.14
C LYS A 6 -10.11 -29.57 2.97
N LEU A 7 -9.92 -28.27 2.73
CA LEU A 7 -9.02 -27.42 3.51
C LEU A 7 -9.77 -26.16 3.92
N GLU A 8 -9.78 -25.86 5.20
CA GLU A 8 -10.49 -24.73 5.77
C GLU A 8 -9.59 -23.94 6.73
N THR A 9 -9.82 -22.64 6.81
CA THR A 9 -9.21 -21.76 7.80
C THR A 9 -10.31 -21.02 8.55
N ASP A 10 -10.09 -20.75 9.83
CA ASP A 10 -11.02 -20.00 10.67
C ASP A 10 -11.22 -18.56 10.19
N ARG A 11 -10.21 -17.99 9.48
CA ARG A 11 -10.20 -16.60 9.03
C ARG A 11 -9.67 -16.43 7.60
N LYS A 12 -10.28 -15.52 6.86
CA LYS A 12 -9.84 -15.11 5.51
C LYS A 12 -8.80 -13.99 5.54
N SER A 13 -8.62 -13.32 6.69
CA SER A 13 -7.64 -12.27 6.88
C SER A 13 -7.11 -12.28 8.31
N ALA A 14 -5.80 -12.06 8.47
CA ALA A 14 -5.14 -12.03 9.77
C ALA A 14 -3.95 -11.05 9.75
N LYS A 15 -3.51 -10.62 10.93
CA LYS A 15 -2.34 -9.78 11.10
C LYS A 15 -1.08 -10.64 11.17
N GLU A 16 0.09 -10.03 10.89
CA GLU A 16 1.38 -10.65 11.14
C GLU A 16 1.50 -11.10 12.61
N GLY A 17 1.92 -12.34 12.83
CA GLY A 17 2.04 -12.96 14.15
C GLY A 17 0.74 -13.46 14.77
N GLU A 18 -0.42 -13.20 14.16
CA GLU A 18 -1.71 -13.71 14.63
C GLU A 18 -1.82 -15.20 14.35
N LEU A 19 -2.38 -15.96 15.31
CA LEU A 19 -2.59 -17.40 15.17
C LEU A 19 -3.87 -17.64 14.35
N ILE A 20 -3.78 -18.55 13.39
CA ILE A 20 -4.92 -19.03 12.59
C ILE A 20 -5.06 -20.54 12.76
N ASP A 21 -6.29 -21.02 12.87
CA ASP A 21 -6.60 -22.44 12.92
C ASP A 21 -6.87 -22.95 11.50
N ILE A 22 -6.19 -24.04 11.13
CA ILE A 22 -6.30 -24.70 9.84
C ILE A 22 -6.84 -26.08 10.09
N ARG A 23 -7.85 -26.49 9.33
CA ARG A 23 -8.47 -27.81 9.40
C ARG A 23 -8.46 -28.44 8.03
N TRP A 24 -8.16 -29.71 7.97
CA TRP A 24 -8.20 -30.49 6.74
C TRP A 24 -8.88 -31.85 6.94
N ASP A 25 -9.48 -32.30 5.87
CA ASP A 25 -10.13 -33.64 5.79
C ASP A 25 -9.90 -34.21 4.40
N CYS A 26 -9.25 -35.35 4.33
CA CYS A 26 -9.07 -36.13 3.12
C CYS A 26 -9.95 -37.39 3.22
N GLN A 27 -11.01 -37.43 2.43
CA GLN A 27 -11.94 -38.59 2.42
C GLN A 27 -11.42 -39.78 1.58
N ALA A 28 -10.40 -39.56 0.77
CA ALA A 28 -9.70 -40.61 0.05
C ALA A 28 -8.52 -41.11 0.90
N CYS A 29 -8.14 -42.39 0.77
CA CYS A 29 -6.90 -42.89 1.37
C CYS A 29 -5.73 -42.43 0.51
N PRO A 30 -5.00 -41.35 0.86
CA PRO A 30 -3.90 -40.86 0.05
C PRO A 30 -2.63 -41.68 0.32
N ASP A 31 -1.83 -41.92 -0.71
CA ASP A 31 -0.48 -42.47 -0.59
C ASP A 31 0.46 -41.51 0.17
N SER A 32 0.19 -40.21 0.03
CA SER A 32 0.91 -39.17 0.72
C SER A 32 0.05 -37.92 0.88
N LEU A 33 0.12 -37.27 2.04
CA LEU A 33 -0.58 -36.01 2.31
C LEU A 33 0.40 -34.98 2.88
N ILE A 34 0.52 -33.86 2.22
CA ILE A 34 1.48 -32.80 2.55
C ILE A 34 0.74 -31.50 2.69
N LEU A 35 0.91 -30.82 3.82
CA LEU A 35 0.47 -29.47 4.05
C LEU A 35 1.64 -28.53 3.76
N SER A 36 1.45 -27.60 2.82
CA SER A 36 2.47 -26.66 2.37
C SER A 36 2.06 -25.23 2.68
N PHE A 37 2.97 -24.47 3.24
CA PHE A 37 2.80 -23.07 3.64
C PHE A 37 3.70 -22.20 2.79
N ASP A 38 3.12 -21.26 2.05
CA ASP A 38 3.85 -20.38 1.14
C ASP A 38 3.68 -18.91 1.59
N SER A 39 4.76 -18.34 2.08
CA SER A 39 4.83 -16.92 2.48
C SER A 39 5.35 -15.99 1.36
N GLY A 40 5.61 -16.53 0.17
CA GLY A 40 6.23 -15.82 -0.95
C GLY A 40 7.76 -15.72 -0.87
N HIS A 41 8.37 -15.93 0.30
CA HIS A 41 9.82 -15.99 0.49
C HIS A 41 10.30 -17.39 0.88
N LYS A 42 9.47 -18.13 1.56
CA LYS A 42 9.78 -19.46 2.07
C LYS A 42 8.56 -20.35 1.91
N THR A 43 8.81 -21.59 1.51
CA THR A 43 7.80 -22.65 1.43
C THR A 43 8.19 -23.75 2.40
N ASP A 44 7.39 -23.92 3.45
CA ASP A 44 7.53 -25.00 4.41
C ASP A 44 6.53 -26.12 4.06
N LYS A 45 6.93 -27.38 4.22
CA LYS A 45 6.12 -28.57 3.92
C LYS A 45 6.16 -29.50 5.11
N ILE A 46 4.98 -29.98 5.49
CA ILE A 46 4.82 -30.91 6.63
C ILE A 46 3.93 -32.06 6.16
N ALA A 47 4.40 -33.31 6.39
CA ALA A 47 3.55 -34.48 6.18
C ALA A 47 2.49 -34.50 7.29
N VAL A 48 1.25 -34.79 6.92
CA VAL A 48 0.11 -34.78 7.83
C VAL A 48 -0.75 -36.04 7.67
N SER A 49 -1.54 -36.33 8.69
CA SER A 49 -2.54 -37.42 8.65
C SER A 49 -3.75 -37.01 7.81
N ASP A 50 -4.59 -37.98 7.45
CA ASP A 50 -5.77 -37.80 6.58
C ASP A 50 -6.75 -36.76 7.12
N ARG A 51 -6.81 -36.62 8.41
CA ARG A 51 -7.65 -35.65 9.11
C ARG A 51 -6.88 -34.96 10.21
N GLY A 52 -7.07 -33.67 10.36
CA GLY A 52 -6.40 -32.94 11.44
C GLY A 52 -6.69 -31.48 11.47
N SER A 53 -6.10 -30.83 12.48
CA SER A 53 -6.07 -29.39 12.63
C SER A 53 -4.72 -28.96 13.17
N THR A 54 -4.29 -27.79 12.78
CA THR A 54 -3.08 -27.18 13.33
C THR A 54 -3.26 -25.69 13.48
N ARG A 55 -2.50 -25.11 14.39
CA ARG A 55 -2.49 -23.67 14.64
C ARG A 55 -1.16 -23.09 14.23
N ILE A 56 -1.18 -22.06 13.41
CA ILE A 56 0.03 -21.44 12.84
C ILE A 56 0.00 -19.94 13.03
N ALA A 57 1.16 -19.37 13.35
CA ALA A 57 1.35 -17.92 13.32
C ALA A 57 1.51 -17.44 11.87
N VAL A 58 0.76 -16.43 11.47
CA VAL A 58 0.85 -15.83 10.14
C VAL A 58 2.23 -15.17 9.98
N PRO A 59 3.02 -15.58 8.98
CA PRO A 59 4.35 -15.03 8.76
C PRO A 59 4.32 -13.58 8.27
N ASN A 60 5.45 -12.89 8.41
CA ASN A 60 5.62 -11.57 7.81
C ASN A 60 5.75 -11.69 6.30
N CYS A 61 4.64 -11.56 5.59
CA CYS A 61 4.62 -11.57 4.15
C CYS A 61 3.79 -10.40 3.59
N LYS A 62 4.15 -9.96 2.38
CA LYS A 62 3.38 -8.92 1.68
C LYS A 62 2.26 -9.55 0.88
N GLY A 63 1.02 -9.38 1.33
CA GLY A 63 -0.15 -9.74 0.54
C GLY A 63 -0.90 -10.98 1.02
N LYS A 64 -0.66 -12.14 0.42
CA LYS A 64 -1.41 -13.36 0.72
C LYS A 64 -0.49 -14.47 1.22
N PHE A 65 -0.85 -15.06 2.34
CA PHE A 65 -0.29 -16.30 2.85
C PHE A 65 -1.07 -17.46 2.28
N ARG A 66 -0.43 -18.34 1.53
CA ARG A 66 -1.08 -19.45 0.84
C ARG A 66 -0.81 -20.74 1.58
N ILE A 67 -1.88 -21.48 1.81
CA ILE A 67 -1.85 -22.79 2.45
C ILE A 67 -2.38 -23.78 1.43
N ARG A 68 -1.58 -24.82 1.12
CA ARG A 68 -1.93 -25.86 0.14
C ARG A 68 -1.92 -27.20 0.80
N LEU A 69 -2.96 -27.96 0.59
CA LEU A 69 -3.02 -29.38 0.93
C LEU A 69 -2.81 -30.19 -0.35
N ILE A 70 -1.76 -30.99 -0.39
CA ILE A 70 -1.35 -31.76 -1.57
C ILE A 70 -1.50 -33.22 -1.22
N ALA A 71 -2.40 -33.94 -1.90
CA ALA A 71 -2.64 -35.37 -1.74
C ALA A 71 -2.15 -36.10 -2.98
N GLY A 72 -1.39 -37.16 -2.77
CA GLY A 72 -1.09 -38.18 -3.79
C GLY A 72 -2.15 -39.30 -3.70
N ILE A 73 -3.00 -39.42 -4.72
CA ILE A 73 -4.07 -40.44 -4.76
C ILE A 73 -3.91 -41.19 -6.08
N SER A 74 -3.61 -42.49 -6.00
CA SER A 74 -3.44 -43.38 -7.18
C SER A 74 -2.50 -42.78 -8.24
N GLY A 75 -1.37 -42.24 -7.82
CA GLY A 75 -0.36 -41.61 -8.68
C GLY A 75 -0.72 -40.24 -9.23
N LYS A 76 -1.89 -39.69 -8.91
CA LYS A 76 -2.32 -38.31 -9.29
C LYS A 76 -2.18 -37.36 -8.11
N LYS A 77 -1.67 -36.14 -8.38
CA LYS A 77 -1.65 -35.07 -7.37
C LYS A 77 -2.95 -34.30 -7.39
N VAL A 78 -3.62 -34.26 -6.26
CA VAL A 78 -4.80 -33.43 -6.01
C VAL A 78 -4.38 -32.30 -5.04
N THR A 79 -4.68 -31.06 -5.37
CA THR A 79 -4.29 -29.90 -4.53
C THR A 79 -5.52 -29.08 -4.20
N GLU A 80 -5.67 -28.74 -2.93
CA GLU A 80 -6.62 -27.74 -2.45
C GLU A 80 -5.85 -26.57 -1.86
N GLU A 81 -6.25 -25.34 -2.20
CA GLU A 81 -5.55 -24.11 -1.76
C GLU A 81 -6.51 -23.18 -1.04
N VAL A 82 -6.05 -22.64 0.09
CA VAL A 82 -6.71 -21.54 0.80
C VAL A 82 -5.71 -20.41 0.99
N ALA A 83 -6.14 -19.19 0.67
CA ALA A 83 -5.31 -17.99 0.82
C ALA A 83 -5.85 -17.09 1.93
N VAL A 84 -4.99 -16.76 2.89
CA VAL A 84 -5.27 -15.81 3.98
C VAL A 84 -4.63 -14.47 3.64
N ARG A 85 -5.41 -13.39 3.68
CA ARG A 85 -4.91 -12.04 3.43
C ARG A 85 -4.17 -11.52 4.65
N VAL A 86 -2.89 -11.19 4.50
CA VAL A 86 -2.08 -10.64 5.60
C VAL A 86 -2.28 -9.13 5.67
N LEU A 87 -2.80 -8.67 6.82
CA LEU A 87 -3.02 -7.26 7.12
C LEU A 87 -1.76 -6.68 7.75
N ASN A 88 -0.89 -6.08 6.93
CA ASN A 88 0.34 -5.46 7.41
C ASN A 88 0.06 -4.03 7.92
N ILE A 89 0.00 -3.85 9.24
CA ILE A 89 -0.28 -2.56 9.90
C ILE A 89 0.89 -1.59 9.73
N ARG A 90 2.13 -2.11 9.60
CA ARG A 90 3.34 -1.27 9.48
C ARG A 90 3.35 -0.44 8.20
N THR A 91 2.85 -0.98 7.07
CA THR A 91 2.81 -0.26 5.79
C THR A 91 1.89 0.96 5.82
N LYS A 92 0.77 0.92 6.57
CA LYS A 92 -0.14 2.07 6.71
C LYS A 92 0.51 3.23 7.47
N LYS A 93 1.21 2.95 8.59
CA LYS A 93 1.92 4.00 9.36
C LYS A 93 3.11 4.58 8.60
N GLN A 94 3.87 3.76 7.89
CA GLN A 94 5.02 4.21 7.11
C GLN A 94 4.60 5.05 5.89
N ASN A 95 3.54 4.66 5.18
CA ASN A 95 3.00 5.44 4.06
C ASN A 95 2.35 6.75 4.51
N ALA A 96 1.71 6.80 5.68
CA ALA A 96 1.18 8.04 6.25
C ALA A 96 2.32 9.00 6.64
N ARG A 97 3.41 8.50 7.28
CA ARG A 97 4.60 9.31 7.61
C ARG A 97 5.33 9.81 6.36
N SER A 98 5.46 9.00 5.31
CA SER A 98 6.14 9.43 4.07
C SER A 98 5.31 10.45 3.28
N LYS A 99 3.98 10.39 3.32
CA LYS A 99 3.11 11.41 2.73
C LYS A 99 3.16 12.72 3.52
N ALA A 100 3.07 12.68 4.84
CA ALA A 100 3.16 13.87 5.69
C ALA A 100 4.53 14.55 5.56
N GLY A 101 5.63 13.77 5.50
CA GLY A 101 6.98 14.29 5.27
C GLY A 101 7.15 14.99 3.91
N ARG A 102 6.57 14.44 2.83
CA ARG A 102 6.59 15.07 1.50
C ARG A 102 5.83 16.39 1.44
N PHE A 103 4.66 16.47 2.05
CA PHE A 103 3.89 17.72 2.12
C PHE A 103 4.63 18.81 2.91
N ARG A 104 5.29 18.46 4.01
CA ARG A 104 6.08 19.40 4.80
C ARG A 104 7.28 19.94 4.04
N LEU A 105 8.04 19.08 3.36
CA LEU A 105 9.16 19.48 2.49
C LEU A 105 8.72 20.36 1.31
N TRP A 106 7.53 20.14 0.76
CA TRP A 106 6.97 20.97 -0.31
C TRP A 106 6.60 22.36 0.21
N GLY A 107 5.98 22.44 1.38
CA GLY A 107 5.65 23.69 2.04
C GLY A 107 6.90 24.52 2.36
N GLU A 108 7.96 23.89 2.88
CA GLU A 108 9.23 24.57 3.18
C GLU A 108 9.93 25.09 1.90
N LYS A 109 9.92 24.31 0.80
CA LYS A 109 10.46 24.74 -0.49
C LYS A 109 9.68 25.91 -1.11
N LEU A 110 8.35 25.89 -1.04
CA LEU A 110 7.50 26.99 -1.52
C LEU A 110 7.73 28.25 -0.70
N HIS A 111 7.84 28.12 0.63
CA HIS A 111 8.09 29.26 1.51
C HIS A 111 9.47 29.86 1.27
N ALA A 112 10.51 29.06 1.11
CA ALA A 112 11.85 29.53 0.77
C ALA A 112 11.87 30.24 -0.60
N GLY A 113 11.23 29.67 -1.63
CA GLY A 113 11.10 30.28 -2.95
C GLY A 113 10.37 31.64 -2.89
N TRP A 114 9.31 31.73 -2.11
CA TRP A 114 8.56 32.98 -1.91
C TRP A 114 9.38 34.06 -1.22
N CYS A 115 10.19 33.71 -0.21
CA CYS A 115 11.07 34.65 0.46
C CYS A 115 12.16 35.23 -0.48
N VAL A 116 12.76 34.35 -1.32
CA VAL A 116 13.75 34.79 -2.33
C VAL A 116 13.10 35.69 -3.39
N PHE A 117 11.94 35.30 -3.90
CA PHE A 117 11.17 36.11 -4.85
C PHE A 117 10.82 37.49 -4.29
N ARG A 118 10.35 37.54 -3.05
CA ARG A 118 10.01 38.82 -2.36
C ARG A 118 11.23 39.70 -2.17
N ALA A 119 12.39 39.11 -1.83
CA ALA A 119 13.64 39.87 -1.71
C ALA A 119 14.11 40.41 -3.08
N GLN A 120 14.04 39.61 -4.13
CA GLN A 120 14.38 40.03 -5.50
C GLN A 120 13.48 41.13 -6.02
N CYS A 121 12.17 41.03 -5.80
CA CYS A 121 11.22 42.11 -6.16
C CYS A 121 11.52 43.39 -5.41
N LYS A 122 11.88 43.33 -4.12
CA LYS A 122 12.25 44.49 -3.32
C LYS A 122 13.51 45.16 -3.83
N TYR A 123 14.57 44.39 -4.15
CA TYR A 123 15.81 44.91 -4.72
C TYR A 123 15.59 45.53 -6.11
N TRP A 124 14.83 44.86 -6.96
CA TRP A 124 14.48 45.37 -8.29
C TRP A 124 13.72 46.68 -8.19
N TRP A 125 12.72 46.77 -7.30
CA TRP A 125 11.96 48.02 -7.06
C TRP A 125 12.81 49.14 -6.53
N LEU A 126 13.75 48.88 -5.64
CA LEU A 126 14.66 49.91 -5.09
C LEU A 126 15.69 50.38 -6.13
N SER A 127 16.11 49.54 -7.05
CA SER A 127 17.07 49.89 -8.09
C SER A 127 16.49 50.75 -9.23
N GLN A 128 15.16 50.81 -9.35
CA GLN A 128 14.48 51.59 -10.38
C GLN A 128 14.56 53.09 -10.11
N LYS A 129 14.82 53.89 -11.17
CA LYS A 129 14.75 55.34 -11.10
C LYS A 129 13.31 55.78 -10.82
N LYS A 130 13.15 56.98 -10.15
CA LYS A 130 11.83 57.48 -9.75
C LYS A 130 10.80 57.49 -10.90
N TRP A 131 11.20 57.91 -12.08
CA TRP A 131 10.35 57.95 -13.26
C TRP A 131 9.87 56.57 -13.73
N GLN A 132 10.71 55.54 -13.63
CA GLN A 132 10.34 54.19 -13.98
C GLN A 132 9.28 53.60 -13.01
N LYS A 133 9.38 53.93 -11.73
CA LYS A 133 8.37 53.56 -10.72
C LYS A 133 7.00 54.13 -11.03
N ILE A 134 6.95 55.42 -11.41
CA ILE A 134 5.71 56.10 -11.80
C ILE A 134 5.09 55.43 -13.02
N LEU A 135 5.90 55.10 -14.01
CA LEU A 135 5.45 54.46 -15.25
C LEU A 135 4.87 53.02 -14.98
N TRP A 136 5.51 52.28 -14.11
CA TRP A 136 5.00 50.93 -13.70
C TRP A 136 3.69 51.06 -12.93
N ILE A 137 3.54 52.02 -12.04
CA ILE A 137 2.28 52.24 -11.30
C ILE A 137 1.16 52.63 -12.27
N ALA A 138 1.42 53.53 -13.22
CA ALA A 138 0.45 53.95 -14.23
C ALA A 138 -0.02 52.77 -15.09
N LEU A 139 0.92 51.92 -15.56
CA LEU A 139 0.62 50.70 -16.30
C LEU A 139 -0.25 49.72 -15.50
N LEU A 140 0.03 49.57 -14.21
CA LEU A 140 -0.70 48.67 -13.33
C LEU A 140 -2.15 49.14 -13.09
N ILE A 141 -2.34 50.44 -12.92
CA ILE A 141 -3.66 51.10 -12.80
C ILE A 141 -4.46 50.92 -14.11
N LEU A 142 -3.83 51.13 -15.25
CA LEU A 142 -4.46 50.96 -16.56
C LEU A 142 -4.88 49.49 -16.78
N TRP A 143 -4.04 48.55 -16.42
CA TRP A 143 -4.33 47.14 -16.54
C TRP A 143 -5.47 46.67 -15.63
N LEU A 144 -5.49 47.16 -14.35
CA LEU A 144 -6.60 46.92 -13.43
C LEU A 144 -7.90 47.52 -13.94
N GLY A 145 -7.86 48.71 -14.50
CA GLY A 145 -9.02 49.36 -15.13
C GLY A 145 -9.59 48.57 -16.28
N LEU A 146 -8.73 48.01 -17.15
CA LEU A 146 -9.15 47.14 -18.25
C LEU A 146 -9.76 45.83 -17.74
N LEU A 147 -9.20 45.22 -16.66
CA LEU A 147 -9.78 44.04 -16.04
C LEU A 147 -11.17 44.32 -15.47
N VAL A 148 -11.37 45.39 -14.74
CA VAL A 148 -12.69 45.79 -14.19
C VAL A 148 -13.68 46.03 -15.34
N PHE A 149 -13.27 46.72 -16.40
CA PHE A 149 -14.13 46.95 -17.57
C PHE A 149 -14.53 45.67 -18.29
N SER A 150 -13.64 44.67 -18.31
CA SER A 150 -13.90 43.35 -18.89
C SER A 150 -14.89 42.50 -18.05
N PHE A 151 -14.98 42.74 -16.76
CA PHE A 151 -15.92 42.05 -15.87
C PHE A 151 -17.30 42.71 -15.77
N VAL A 152 -17.42 43.98 -16.15
CA VAL A 152 -18.70 44.76 -16.10
C VAL A 152 -19.50 44.63 -17.41
N LYS A 153 -18.91 44.04 -18.45
CA LYS A 153 -19.55 43.84 -19.75
C LYS A 153 -20.06 42.40 -19.89
#